data_5fe79ce59a4ddd5b21705ed5466111b2
#
_entry.id   5fe79ce59a4ddd5b21705ed5466111b2
#
_cell.length_a   1.000
_cell.length_b   1.000
_cell.length_c   1.000
_cell.angle_alpha   90.00
_cell.angle_beta   90.00
_cell.angle_gamma   90.00
#
_symmetry.space_group_name_H-M   'P 1'
#
loop_
_entity.id
_entity.type
_entity.pdbx_description
1 polymer ?
#
loop_
_entity_poly.entity_id
_entity_poly.type
_entity_poly.pdbx_seq_one_letter_code
_entity_poly.pdbx_strand_id
1 'polypeptide(L)'
;TGLTGMEHANASLLDESTAAAEAMALLYAVRPKSQTKAGIVNFFVSDEVLPQTLSVLKTRAIPIGIKLVIGSAEKFDFSSDFFGALVQYPGKSGFIMDLEGFISKANQNEIKVAVAADILSLVNLEAPGEFGADVVVGTTQRFGIPMGYGGPHAAYFATKEAYKRYIPGRIIGVTKDMDGNRAMRMALQTREQHIKRDRATSNICTAQVLLAVMAGMYAVYHGPKGLKYIANGIHQKTTQLNNALITLGINQINKYFFDTLQIK
;
A
#
# COMPACT_ATOMS: atom_id res chain seq x y z
N THR A 1 2.54 -3.02 -10.71
CA THR A 1 2.81 -1.66 -11.22
C THR A 1 1.55 -1.04 -11.83
N GLY A 2 0.89 -1.70 -12.81
CA GLY A 2 -0.22 -1.09 -13.57
C GLY A 2 -1.41 -0.58 -12.73
N LEU A 3 -1.81 -1.26 -11.66
CA LEU A 3 -2.92 -0.82 -10.80
C LEU A 3 -2.51 0.27 -9.79
N THR A 4 -1.24 0.34 -9.45
CA THR A 4 -0.73 1.28 -8.44
C THR A 4 -0.15 2.56 -9.04
N GLY A 5 0.07 2.61 -10.36
CA GLY A 5 0.77 3.70 -11.03
C GLY A 5 2.26 3.80 -10.66
N MET A 6 2.84 2.73 -10.07
CA MET A 6 4.22 2.72 -9.61
C MET A 6 5.17 2.03 -10.58
N GLU A 7 6.43 2.45 -10.58
CA GLU A 7 7.47 1.95 -11.49
C GLU A 7 8.00 0.57 -11.08
N HIS A 8 8.10 0.31 -9.78
CA HIS A 8 8.61 -0.95 -9.22
C HIS A 8 7.64 -1.57 -8.22
N ALA A 9 7.65 -2.90 -8.18
CA ALA A 9 6.97 -3.69 -7.16
C ALA A 9 7.86 -4.87 -6.76
N ASN A 10 7.72 -5.31 -5.51
CA ASN A 10 8.39 -6.52 -5.02
C ASN A 10 7.66 -7.80 -5.45
N ALA A 11 8.26 -8.95 -5.14
CA ALA A 11 7.65 -10.23 -5.43
C ALA A 11 6.50 -10.57 -4.47
N SER A 12 6.71 -10.41 -3.16
CA SER A 12 5.67 -10.62 -2.12
C SER A 12 6.13 -10.12 -0.75
N LEU A 13 5.17 -9.73 0.08
CA LEU A 13 5.31 -9.49 1.52
C LEU A 13 4.29 -10.30 2.30
N LEU A 14 4.39 -10.30 3.64
CA LEU A 14 3.55 -11.11 4.51
C LEU A 14 2.08 -10.64 4.47
N ASP A 15 1.83 -9.40 4.84
CA ASP A 15 0.50 -8.77 4.89
C ASP A 15 0.59 -7.26 4.70
N GLU A 16 -0.56 -6.60 4.57
CA GLU A 16 -0.64 -5.15 4.41
C GLU A 16 0.00 -4.41 5.59
N SER A 17 -0.21 -4.87 6.81
CA SER A 17 0.30 -4.23 8.01
C SER A 17 1.84 -4.21 8.04
N THR A 18 2.46 -5.34 7.69
CA THR A 18 3.91 -5.45 7.54
C THR A 18 4.41 -4.57 6.39
N ALA A 19 3.71 -4.58 5.25
CA ALA A 19 4.07 -3.74 4.12
C ALA A 19 3.99 -2.25 4.44
N ALA A 20 2.98 -1.81 5.20
CA ALA A 20 2.85 -0.43 5.67
C ALA A 20 3.99 -0.03 6.63
N ALA A 21 4.39 -0.94 7.53
CA ALA A 21 5.53 -0.70 8.42
C ALA A 21 6.86 -0.62 7.66
N GLU A 22 7.05 -1.44 6.62
CA GLU A 22 8.21 -1.33 5.73
C GLU A 22 8.17 -0.02 4.91
N ALA A 23 6.98 0.44 4.49
CA ALA A 23 6.83 1.74 3.83
C ALA A 23 7.25 2.89 4.75
N MET A 24 6.80 2.89 6.01
CA MET A 24 7.24 3.85 7.01
C MET A 24 8.77 3.86 7.18
N ALA A 25 9.38 2.68 7.30
CA ALA A 25 10.84 2.55 7.45
C ALA A 25 11.59 3.02 6.21
N LEU A 26 11.09 2.70 5.00
CA LEU A 26 11.66 3.19 3.74
C LEU A 26 11.60 4.72 3.68
N LEU A 27 10.44 5.32 3.93
CA LEU A 27 10.28 6.77 3.88
C LEU A 27 11.18 7.47 4.91
N TYR A 28 11.37 6.87 6.09
CA TYR A 28 12.31 7.36 7.09
C TYR A 28 13.75 7.32 6.59
N ALA A 29 14.14 6.26 5.89
CA ALA A 29 15.49 6.10 5.35
C ALA A 29 15.80 7.06 4.20
N VAL A 30 14.81 7.38 3.36
CA VAL A 30 14.99 8.25 2.17
C VAL A 30 14.64 9.72 2.41
N ARG A 31 14.32 10.11 3.65
CA ARG A 31 14.00 11.51 3.96
C ARG A 31 15.17 12.45 3.64
N PRO A 32 14.90 13.72 3.30
CA PRO A 32 15.93 14.71 2.98
C PRO A 32 16.97 14.84 4.09
N LYS A 33 18.21 15.17 3.73
CA LYS A 33 19.29 15.43 4.70
C LYS A 33 18.96 16.58 5.66
N SER A 34 18.20 17.58 5.22
CA SER A 34 17.67 18.66 6.04
C SER A 34 16.83 18.12 7.20
N GLN A 35 15.86 17.26 6.92
CA GLN A 35 15.02 16.63 7.92
C GLN A 35 15.82 15.70 8.87
N THR A 36 16.82 14.98 8.33
CA THR A 36 17.71 14.15 9.17
C THR A 36 18.51 15.00 10.15
N LYS A 37 19.08 16.12 9.69
CA LYS A 37 19.83 17.05 10.55
C LYS A 37 18.95 17.75 11.59
N ALA A 38 17.71 18.07 11.22
CA ALA A 38 16.72 18.67 12.13
C ALA A 38 16.10 17.65 13.12
N GLY A 39 16.44 16.37 13.01
CA GLY A 39 15.90 15.34 13.89
C GLY A 39 14.41 15.05 13.69
N ILE A 40 13.87 15.26 12.50
CA ILE A 40 12.45 15.01 12.19
C ILE A 40 12.16 13.51 12.26
N VAL A 41 11.28 13.12 13.18
CA VAL A 41 10.91 11.72 13.45
C VAL A 41 9.40 11.48 13.45
N ASN A 42 8.58 12.52 13.22
CA ASN A 42 7.14 12.39 13.22
C ASN A 42 6.65 11.77 11.89
N PHE A 43 5.76 10.79 12.01
CA PHE A 43 5.09 10.13 10.92
C PHE A 43 3.58 10.20 11.14
N PHE A 44 2.86 10.82 10.21
CA PHE A 44 1.42 10.90 10.27
C PHE A 44 0.78 9.57 9.85
N VAL A 45 -0.25 9.15 10.57
CA VAL A 45 -1.07 7.99 10.21
C VAL A 45 -2.53 8.40 10.27
N SER A 46 -3.23 8.26 9.15
CA SER A 46 -4.68 8.53 9.11
C SER A 46 -5.41 7.61 10.10
N ASP A 47 -6.39 8.14 10.81
CA ASP A 47 -7.29 7.39 11.68
C ASP A 47 -8.21 6.44 10.89
N GLU A 48 -8.27 6.58 9.57
CA GLU A 48 -8.92 5.64 8.63
C GLU A 48 -8.07 4.40 8.29
N VAL A 49 -6.82 4.32 8.76
CA VAL A 49 -5.98 3.12 8.62
C VAL A 49 -6.55 1.97 9.45
N LEU A 50 -6.48 0.75 8.92
CA LEU A 50 -7.00 -0.45 9.58
C LEU A 50 -6.34 -0.69 10.95
N PRO A 51 -7.09 -1.11 11.98
CA PRO A 51 -6.59 -1.23 13.35
C PRO A 51 -5.37 -2.15 13.48
N GLN A 52 -5.34 -3.28 12.76
CA GLN A 52 -4.21 -4.20 12.74
C GLN A 52 -2.96 -3.55 12.15
N THR A 53 -3.12 -2.76 11.09
CA THR A 53 -2.00 -2.02 10.48
C THR A 53 -1.43 -0.99 11.45
N LEU A 54 -2.31 -0.25 12.15
CA LEU A 54 -1.88 0.70 13.17
C LEU A 54 -1.13 0.02 14.32
N SER A 55 -1.55 -1.17 14.75
CA SER A 55 -0.88 -1.95 15.80
C SER A 55 0.55 -2.35 15.40
N VAL A 56 0.73 -2.85 14.17
CA VAL A 56 2.05 -3.22 13.65
C VAL A 56 2.94 -1.99 13.48
N LEU A 57 2.41 -0.87 12.97
CA LEU A 57 3.14 0.39 12.87
C LEU A 57 3.68 0.85 14.23
N LYS A 58 2.87 0.82 15.30
CA LYS A 58 3.30 1.16 16.66
C LYS A 58 4.46 0.28 17.12
N THR A 59 4.35 -1.04 16.92
CA THR A 59 5.40 -1.99 17.29
C THR A 59 6.71 -1.73 16.54
N ARG A 60 6.63 -1.39 15.27
CA ARG A 60 7.81 -1.18 14.41
C ARG A 60 8.41 0.21 14.53
N ALA A 61 7.64 1.22 14.91
CA ALA A 61 8.10 2.60 15.09
C ALA A 61 8.98 2.78 16.34
N ILE A 62 8.62 2.14 17.46
CA ILE A 62 9.28 2.30 18.76
C ILE A 62 10.80 2.03 18.70
N PRO A 63 11.28 0.88 18.17
CA PRO A 63 12.71 0.56 18.19
C PRO A 63 13.59 1.50 17.39
N ILE A 64 13.03 2.19 16.39
CA ILE A 64 13.76 3.10 15.50
C ILE A 64 13.48 4.58 15.81
N GLY A 65 12.77 4.86 16.92
CA GLY A 65 12.53 6.21 17.42
C GLY A 65 11.55 7.04 16.59
N ILE A 66 10.73 6.43 15.75
CA ILE A 66 9.68 7.14 15.00
C ILE A 66 8.49 7.43 15.93
N LYS A 67 7.99 8.66 15.88
CA LYS A 67 6.80 9.11 16.60
C LYS A 67 5.59 9.10 15.67
N LEU A 68 4.60 8.27 15.97
CA LEU A 68 3.35 8.22 15.21
C LEU A 68 2.40 9.31 15.72
N VAL A 69 1.88 10.10 14.78
CA VAL A 69 0.82 11.08 15.03
C VAL A 69 -0.42 10.60 14.27
N ILE A 70 -1.45 10.20 15.02
CA ILE A 70 -2.68 9.61 14.47
C ILE A 70 -3.76 10.68 14.45
N GLY A 71 -4.45 10.85 13.33
CA GLY A 71 -5.53 11.82 13.20
C GLY A 71 -6.25 11.76 11.87
N SER A 72 -7.24 12.64 11.71
CA SER A 72 -7.98 12.78 10.47
C SER A 72 -7.09 13.37 9.37
N ALA A 73 -7.07 12.72 8.20
CA ALA A 73 -6.36 13.21 7.03
C ALA A 73 -6.89 14.57 6.54
N GLU A 74 -8.19 14.83 6.72
CA GLU A 74 -8.82 16.11 6.33
C GLU A 74 -8.34 17.29 7.21
N LYS A 75 -7.92 16.99 8.45
CA LYS A 75 -7.44 17.98 9.44
C LYS A 75 -5.93 17.96 9.60
N PHE A 76 -5.23 17.21 8.75
CA PHE A 76 -3.78 17.10 8.85
C PHE A 76 -3.12 18.45 8.58
N ASP A 77 -2.28 18.87 9.52
CA ASP A 77 -1.42 20.05 9.37
C ASP A 77 -0.16 19.64 8.59
N PHE A 78 -0.04 20.10 7.36
CA PHE A 78 1.08 19.82 6.48
C PHE A 78 2.33 20.64 6.87
N SER A 79 2.66 20.66 8.16
CA SER A 79 3.87 21.32 8.65
C SER A 79 5.14 20.52 8.33
N SER A 80 6.29 21.20 8.32
CA SER A 80 7.60 20.59 8.06
C SER A 80 8.09 19.63 9.15
N ASP A 81 7.30 19.40 10.20
CA ASP A 81 7.65 18.53 11.31
C ASP A 81 7.45 17.04 11.05
N PHE A 82 6.92 16.71 9.85
CA PHE A 82 6.66 15.33 9.43
C PHE A 82 7.60 14.93 8.29
N PHE A 83 8.21 13.75 8.39
CA PHE A 83 8.97 13.19 7.28
C PHE A 83 8.10 12.41 6.29
N GLY A 84 6.93 11.96 6.75
CA GLY A 84 6.03 11.17 5.91
C GLY A 84 4.66 10.97 6.52
N ALA A 85 3.77 10.41 5.71
CA ALA A 85 2.39 10.12 6.05
C ALA A 85 1.96 8.76 5.49
N LEU A 86 1.02 8.10 6.18
CA LEU A 86 0.29 6.92 5.69
C LEU A 86 -1.20 7.21 5.69
N VAL A 87 -1.83 6.99 4.55
CA VAL A 87 -3.30 7.05 4.40
C VAL A 87 -3.83 5.73 3.87
N GLN A 88 -5.10 5.42 4.13
CA GLN A 88 -5.81 4.24 3.64
C GLN A 88 -6.77 4.61 2.51
N TYR A 89 -6.81 3.79 1.44
CA TYR A 89 -7.58 4.09 0.24
C TYR A 89 -8.23 2.83 -0.37
N PRO A 90 -9.56 2.64 -0.24
CA PRO A 90 -10.48 3.36 0.66
C PRO A 90 -10.11 3.20 2.13
N GLY A 91 -10.58 4.11 2.99
CA GLY A 91 -10.42 4.03 4.44
C GLY A 91 -11.17 2.86 5.07
N LYS A 92 -10.91 2.57 6.36
CA LYS A 92 -11.58 1.50 7.12
C LYS A 92 -13.11 1.66 7.19
N SER A 93 -13.59 2.89 7.12
CA SER A 93 -15.02 3.20 7.07
C SER A 93 -15.61 3.03 5.66
N GLY A 94 -14.80 2.69 4.67
CA GLY A 94 -15.17 2.68 3.24
C GLY A 94 -15.11 4.05 2.57
N PHE A 95 -14.73 5.11 3.30
CA PHE A 95 -14.62 6.45 2.76
C PHE A 95 -13.50 6.57 1.72
N ILE A 96 -13.83 7.17 0.59
CA ILE A 96 -12.87 7.52 -0.47
C ILE A 96 -12.52 9.00 -0.32
N MET A 97 -11.32 9.26 0.18
CA MET A 97 -10.81 10.62 0.40
C MET A 97 -10.37 11.30 -0.90
N ASP A 98 -10.22 12.61 -0.87
CA ASP A 98 -9.50 13.38 -1.90
C ASP A 98 -7.99 13.08 -1.78
N LEU A 99 -7.56 11.97 -2.41
CA LEU A 99 -6.19 11.49 -2.34
C LEU A 99 -5.24 12.41 -3.12
N GLU A 100 -5.66 12.92 -4.27
CA GLU A 100 -4.86 13.83 -5.09
C GLU A 100 -4.54 15.12 -4.33
N GLY A 101 -5.55 15.75 -3.75
CA GLY A 101 -5.37 16.97 -2.96
C GLY A 101 -4.49 16.75 -1.74
N PHE A 102 -4.61 15.60 -1.06
CA PHE A 102 -3.74 15.26 0.07
C PHE A 102 -2.27 15.10 -0.36
N ILE A 103 -2.01 14.29 -1.41
CA ILE A 103 -0.65 14.03 -1.91
C ILE A 103 -0.01 15.32 -2.44
N SER A 104 -0.76 16.14 -3.17
CA SER A 104 -0.28 17.42 -3.68
C SER A 104 0.21 18.34 -2.56
N LYS A 105 -0.59 18.52 -1.50
CA LYS A 105 -0.20 19.32 -0.33
C LYS A 105 1.00 18.74 0.42
N ALA A 106 1.04 17.42 0.59
CA ALA A 106 2.16 16.74 1.23
C ALA A 106 3.47 16.97 0.46
N ASN A 107 3.45 16.80 -0.87
CA ASN A 107 4.61 16.99 -1.73
C ASN A 107 5.12 18.44 -1.71
N GLN A 108 4.22 19.44 -1.64
CA GLN A 108 4.60 20.87 -1.50
C GLN A 108 5.36 21.13 -0.19
N ASN A 109 5.16 20.32 0.84
CA ASN A 109 5.80 20.43 2.16
C ASN A 109 6.89 19.38 2.40
N GLU A 110 7.40 18.74 1.36
CA GLU A 110 8.44 17.69 1.42
C GLU A 110 8.05 16.47 2.29
N ILE A 111 6.75 16.25 2.53
CA ILE A 111 6.22 15.11 3.28
C ILE A 111 5.99 13.95 2.30
N LYS A 112 6.67 12.83 2.53
CA LYS A 112 6.53 11.63 1.71
C LYS A 112 5.24 10.89 2.02
N VAL A 113 4.57 10.37 0.99
CA VAL A 113 3.25 9.71 1.18
C VAL A 113 3.31 8.23 0.83
N ALA A 114 2.95 7.40 1.81
CA ALA A 114 2.58 6.01 1.60
C ALA A 114 1.05 5.87 1.58
N VAL A 115 0.55 5.04 0.67
CA VAL A 115 -0.88 4.73 0.54
C VAL A 115 -1.09 3.24 0.74
N ALA A 116 -1.87 2.87 1.76
CA ALA A 116 -2.38 1.51 1.91
C ALA A 116 -3.67 1.40 1.09
N ALA A 117 -3.64 0.64 0.00
CA ALA A 117 -4.74 0.61 -0.97
C ALA A 117 -5.30 -0.80 -1.18
N ASP A 118 -6.63 -0.90 -1.27
CA ASP A 118 -7.28 -2.12 -1.73
C ASP A 118 -7.03 -2.32 -3.22
N ILE A 119 -6.30 -3.37 -3.57
CA ILE A 119 -5.91 -3.63 -4.97
C ILE A 119 -7.10 -3.81 -5.92
N LEU A 120 -8.25 -4.29 -5.44
CA LEU A 120 -9.44 -4.46 -6.27
C LEU A 120 -10.14 -3.12 -6.50
N SER A 121 -10.16 -2.23 -5.52
CA SER A 121 -10.71 -0.88 -5.69
C SER A 121 -9.94 -0.07 -6.73
N LEU A 122 -8.61 -0.29 -6.84
CA LEU A 122 -7.74 0.37 -7.83
C LEU A 122 -8.05 -0.03 -9.30
N VAL A 123 -8.92 -1.01 -9.52
CA VAL A 123 -9.44 -1.31 -10.87
C VAL A 123 -10.41 -0.22 -11.33
N ASN A 124 -11.08 0.46 -10.40
CA ASN A 124 -12.08 1.50 -10.64
C ASN A 124 -11.63 2.90 -10.20
N LEU A 125 -10.73 2.97 -9.23
CA LEU A 125 -10.18 4.23 -8.72
C LEU A 125 -8.87 4.57 -9.40
N GLU A 126 -8.54 5.84 -9.46
CA GLU A 126 -7.27 6.31 -9.98
C GLU A 126 -6.11 5.80 -9.14
N ALA A 127 -5.03 5.41 -9.80
CA ALA A 127 -3.87 4.82 -9.15
C ALA A 127 -3.12 5.87 -8.30
N PRO A 128 -2.77 5.57 -7.03
CA PRO A 128 -2.08 6.53 -6.17
C PRO A 128 -0.75 7.05 -6.72
N GLY A 129 -0.07 6.25 -7.54
CA GLY A 129 1.18 6.65 -8.21
C GLY A 129 0.99 7.80 -9.20
N GLU A 130 -0.16 7.86 -9.89
CA GLU A 130 -0.49 8.95 -10.83
C GLU A 130 -0.65 10.29 -10.10
N PHE A 131 -1.09 10.27 -8.83
CA PHE A 131 -1.14 11.44 -7.97
C PHE A 131 0.22 11.81 -7.35
N GLY A 132 1.24 10.97 -7.55
CA GLY A 132 2.58 11.21 -7.04
C GLY A 132 2.88 10.63 -5.66
N ALA A 133 2.12 9.62 -5.19
CA ALA A 133 2.46 8.86 -3.99
C ALA A 133 3.90 8.31 -4.08
N ASP A 134 4.57 8.15 -2.93
CA ASP A 134 5.94 7.63 -2.88
C ASP A 134 5.97 6.10 -2.78
N VAL A 135 5.01 5.53 -2.06
CA VAL A 135 4.86 4.09 -1.86
C VAL A 135 3.39 3.72 -1.87
N VAL A 136 3.05 2.60 -2.49
CA VAL A 136 1.70 1.99 -2.43
C VAL A 136 1.84 0.56 -1.93
N VAL A 137 1.09 0.23 -0.89
CA VAL A 137 1.08 -1.10 -0.27
C VAL A 137 -0.35 -1.62 -0.14
N GLY A 138 -0.50 -2.91 0.09
CA GLY A 138 -1.81 -3.50 0.32
C GLY A 138 -1.76 -5.02 0.28
N THR A 139 -2.90 -5.66 0.50
CA THR A 139 -3.03 -7.10 0.35
C THR A 139 -3.51 -7.48 -1.05
N THR A 140 -3.04 -8.62 -1.56
CA THR A 140 -3.55 -9.23 -2.81
C THR A 140 -4.66 -10.24 -2.55
N GLN A 141 -5.16 -10.38 -1.31
CA GLN A 141 -6.17 -11.37 -0.93
C GLN A 141 -7.43 -11.29 -1.81
N ARG A 142 -7.80 -10.08 -2.25
CA ARG A 142 -8.94 -9.83 -3.15
C ARG A 142 -8.78 -10.47 -4.55
N PHE A 143 -7.58 -10.94 -4.88
CA PHE A 143 -7.28 -11.62 -6.14
C PHE A 143 -7.32 -13.14 -5.96
N GLY A 144 -8.49 -13.66 -5.59
CA GLY A 144 -8.81 -15.09 -5.57
C GLY A 144 -8.22 -15.90 -4.42
N ILE A 145 -7.66 -15.26 -3.40
CA ILE A 145 -7.14 -15.97 -2.22
C ILE A 145 -8.28 -16.20 -1.23
N PRO A 146 -8.58 -17.48 -0.85
CA PRO A 146 -9.66 -17.76 0.08
C PRO A 146 -9.35 -17.23 1.47
N MET A 147 -10.39 -16.80 2.19
CA MET A 147 -10.22 -16.25 3.54
C MET A 147 -9.75 -17.29 4.56
N GLY A 148 -10.12 -18.56 4.43
CA GLY A 148 -9.58 -19.68 5.21
C GLY A 148 -9.45 -19.41 6.71
N TYR A 149 -10.52 -19.03 7.39
CA TYR A 149 -10.52 -18.61 8.80
C TYR A 149 -9.64 -17.40 9.13
N GLY A 150 -9.65 -16.38 8.29
CA GLY A 150 -8.79 -15.22 8.41
C GLY A 150 -7.38 -15.43 7.85
N GLY A 151 -7.23 -16.47 7.09
CA GLY A 151 -6.03 -17.08 6.55
C GLY A 151 -4.97 -16.20 5.94
N PRO A 152 -4.00 -16.81 5.30
CA PRO A 152 -2.78 -16.13 4.92
C PRO A 152 -3.04 -15.04 3.89
N HIS A 153 -2.28 -13.95 3.99
CA HIS A 153 -2.24 -12.87 3.02
C HIS A 153 -0.95 -12.92 2.21
N ALA A 154 -0.97 -12.39 1.01
CA ALA A 154 0.22 -11.90 0.32
C ALA A 154 0.03 -10.40 0.14
N ALA A 155 1.01 -9.62 0.56
CA ALA A 155 0.99 -8.19 0.35
C ALA A 155 1.85 -7.80 -0.85
N TYR A 156 1.52 -6.69 -1.44
CA TYR A 156 2.34 -6.01 -2.42
C TYR A 156 2.97 -4.75 -1.83
N PHE A 157 4.11 -4.38 -2.39
CA PHE A 157 4.82 -3.15 -2.10
C PHE A 157 5.31 -2.56 -3.41
N ALA A 158 4.81 -1.39 -3.75
CA ALA A 158 5.16 -0.71 -4.99
C ALA A 158 5.68 0.70 -4.72
N THR A 159 6.67 1.15 -5.49
CA THR A 159 7.34 2.43 -5.25
C THR A 159 7.98 3.01 -6.51
N LYS A 160 8.44 4.25 -6.41
CA LYS A 160 9.16 4.98 -7.45
C LYS A 160 10.55 4.36 -7.75
N GLU A 161 11.05 4.55 -8.96
CA GLU A 161 12.41 4.16 -9.40
C GLU A 161 13.48 4.66 -8.42
N ALA A 162 13.35 5.89 -7.90
CA ALA A 162 14.30 6.48 -6.98
C ALA A 162 14.54 5.66 -5.70
N TYR A 163 13.56 4.85 -5.30
CA TYR A 163 13.62 4.08 -4.05
C TYR A 163 13.89 2.60 -4.23
N LYS A 164 14.15 2.12 -5.44
CA LYS A 164 14.36 0.70 -5.76
C LYS A 164 15.41 -0.01 -4.90
N ARG A 165 16.41 0.72 -4.37
CA ARG A 165 17.45 0.17 -3.50
C ARG A 165 17.02 0.02 -2.04
N TYR A 166 15.89 0.61 -1.68
CA TYR A 166 15.32 0.59 -0.32
C TYR A 166 14.08 -0.29 -0.19
N ILE A 167 13.54 -0.77 -1.34
CA ILE A 167 12.35 -1.61 -1.35
C ILE A 167 12.60 -2.91 -0.56
N PRO A 168 11.69 -3.32 0.35
CA PRO A 168 11.83 -4.58 1.08
C PRO A 168 11.56 -5.78 0.16
N GLY A 169 11.98 -6.97 0.59
CA GLY A 169 11.76 -8.21 -0.14
C GLY A 169 12.57 -8.32 -1.43
N ARG A 170 12.25 -9.33 -2.22
CA ARG A 170 12.99 -9.67 -3.44
C ARG A 170 12.46 -8.93 -4.65
N ILE A 171 13.37 -8.53 -5.52
CA ILE A 171 13.06 -7.95 -6.82
C ILE A 171 13.54 -8.92 -7.91
N ILE A 172 12.66 -9.18 -8.87
CA ILE A 172 12.97 -10.04 -10.02
C ILE A 172 13.20 -9.15 -11.23
N GLY A 173 14.39 -9.32 -11.83
CA GLY A 173 14.78 -8.64 -13.07
C GLY A 173 14.70 -9.57 -14.26
N VAL A 174 14.51 -8.99 -15.44
CA VAL A 174 14.55 -9.70 -16.72
C VAL A 174 15.98 -9.67 -17.26
N THR A 175 16.46 -10.80 -17.72
CA THR A 175 17.77 -10.99 -18.35
C THR A 175 17.63 -11.94 -19.54
N LYS A 176 18.76 -12.36 -20.09
CA LYS A 176 18.86 -13.41 -21.10
C LYS A 176 19.70 -14.56 -20.55
N ASP A 177 19.34 -15.80 -20.95
CA ASP A 177 20.16 -16.99 -20.70
C ASP A 177 21.35 -17.09 -21.70
N MET A 178 22.09 -18.18 -21.62
CA MET A 178 23.24 -18.41 -22.49
C MET A 178 22.87 -18.54 -23.98
N ASP A 179 21.64 -18.96 -24.26
CA ASP A 179 21.10 -19.14 -25.62
C ASP A 179 20.42 -17.88 -26.15
N GLY A 180 20.43 -16.78 -25.36
CA GLY A 180 19.81 -15.49 -25.71
C GLY A 180 18.31 -15.41 -25.44
N ASN A 181 17.68 -16.44 -24.87
CA ASN A 181 16.27 -16.44 -24.51
C ASN A 181 16.00 -15.59 -23.29
N ARG A 182 14.77 -15.08 -23.18
CA ARG A 182 14.32 -14.32 -22.01
C ARG A 182 14.37 -15.20 -20.76
N ALA A 183 15.10 -14.73 -19.74
CA ALA A 183 15.19 -15.38 -18.44
C ALA A 183 14.90 -14.40 -17.31
N MET A 184 14.59 -14.91 -16.13
CA MET A 184 14.37 -14.12 -14.94
C MET A 184 15.43 -14.45 -13.89
N ARG A 185 15.84 -13.43 -13.12
CA ARG A 185 16.79 -13.61 -12.03
C ARG A 185 16.50 -12.64 -10.89
N MET A 186 16.96 -12.96 -9.69
CA MET A 186 16.96 -12.00 -8.60
C MET A 186 17.88 -10.82 -8.94
N ALA A 187 17.34 -9.60 -8.77
CA ALA A 187 18.06 -8.35 -8.98
C ALA A 187 18.35 -7.66 -7.64
N LEU A 188 19.37 -6.80 -7.62
CA LEU A 188 19.75 -6.00 -6.45
C LEU A 188 20.01 -6.81 -5.17
N GLN A 189 20.60 -8.00 -5.29
CA GLN A 189 20.86 -8.93 -4.18
C GLN A 189 21.73 -8.34 -3.06
N THR A 190 22.57 -7.34 -3.37
CA THR A 190 23.48 -6.72 -2.39
C THR A 190 22.78 -6.09 -1.19
N ARG A 191 21.46 -5.82 -1.26
CA ARG A 191 20.65 -5.30 -0.15
C ARG A 191 20.03 -6.41 0.72
N GLU A 192 20.14 -7.66 0.30
CA GLU A 192 19.57 -8.82 0.98
C GLU A 192 20.31 -9.16 2.28
N GLN A 193 19.59 -9.75 3.24
CA GLN A 193 20.13 -10.11 4.56
C GLN A 193 21.33 -11.05 4.48
N HIS A 194 21.33 -12.03 3.58
CA HIS A 194 22.44 -12.99 3.43
C HIS A 194 23.73 -12.33 2.95
N ILE A 195 23.69 -11.11 2.41
CA ILE A 195 24.85 -10.31 2.01
C ILE A 195 25.13 -9.21 3.02
N LYS A 196 24.15 -8.36 3.31
CA LYS A 196 24.27 -7.18 4.19
C LYS A 196 24.24 -7.52 5.68
N ARG A 197 23.75 -8.68 6.07
CA ARG A 197 23.62 -9.16 7.46
C ARG A 197 22.85 -8.16 8.31
N ASP A 198 23.44 -7.66 9.40
CA ASP A 198 22.91 -6.65 10.31
C ASP A 198 22.62 -5.29 9.68
N ARG A 199 23.23 -5.01 8.54
CA ARG A 199 23.02 -3.78 7.77
C ARG A 199 21.92 -3.89 6.71
N ALA A 200 21.23 -5.03 6.63
CA ALA A 200 20.12 -5.19 5.69
C ALA A 200 18.99 -4.23 6.03
N THR A 201 18.40 -3.61 5.01
CA THR A 201 17.31 -2.65 5.16
C THR A 201 16.04 -3.32 5.69
N SER A 202 15.85 -4.60 5.33
CA SER A 202 14.71 -5.42 5.74
C SER A 202 15.13 -6.88 5.82
N ASN A 203 14.55 -7.60 6.79
CA ASN A 203 14.74 -9.05 6.95
C ASN A 203 13.60 -9.85 6.30
N ILE A 204 12.78 -9.22 5.46
CA ILE A 204 11.68 -9.88 4.77
C ILE A 204 12.23 -10.85 3.74
N CYS A 205 11.93 -12.13 3.96
CA CYS A 205 12.13 -13.20 2.99
C CYS A 205 10.77 -13.62 2.44
N THR A 206 10.74 -14.12 1.23
CA THR A 206 9.53 -14.51 0.50
C THR A 206 8.79 -15.64 1.24
N ALA A 207 7.89 -15.28 2.15
CA ALA A 207 7.09 -16.25 2.90
C ALA A 207 5.83 -16.68 2.15
N GLN A 208 5.23 -15.80 1.33
CA GLN A 208 3.89 -15.94 0.76
C GLN A 208 3.93 -16.18 -0.77
N VAL A 209 4.90 -16.94 -1.25
CA VAL A 209 5.09 -17.17 -2.70
C VAL A 209 3.86 -17.79 -3.35
N LEU A 210 3.29 -18.84 -2.76
CA LEU A 210 2.12 -19.51 -3.34
C LEU A 210 0.94 -18.55 -3.50
N LEU A 211 0.67 -17.74 -2.50
CA LEU A 211 -0.43 -16.76 -2.54
C LEU A 211 -0.16 -15.65 -3.55
N ALA A 212 1.09 -15.20 -3.67
CA ALA A 212 1.49 -14.23 -4.70
C ALA A 212 1.31 -14.81 -6.10
N VAL A 213 1.64 -16.09 -6.31
CA VAL A 213 1.39 -16.80 -7.58
C VAL A 213 -0.10 -16.91 -7.85
N MET A 214 -0.92 -17.30 -6.86
CA MET A 214 -2.38 -17.37 -7.02
C MET A 214 -2.97 -16.02 -7.42
N ALA A 215 -2.58 -14.93 -6.75
CA ALA A 215 -3.04 -13.59 -7.08
C ALA A 215 -2.60 -13.15 -8.48
N GLY A 216 -1.36 -13.46 -8.87
CA GLY A 216 -0.85 -13.20 -10.22
C GLY A 216 -1.62 -13.98 -11.29
N MET A 217 -1.87 -15.27 -11.06
CA MET A 217 -2.65 -16.11 -11.99
C MET A 217 -4.11 -15.69 -12.07
N TYR A 218 -4.71 -15.24 -10.97
CA TYR A 218 -6.05 -14.65 -10.97
C TYR A 218 -6.12 -13.44 -11.91
N ALA A 219 -5.14 -12.53 -11.79
CA ALA A 219 -5.08 -11.36 -12.66
C ALA A 219 -4.85 -11.73 -14.14
N VAL A 220 -4.01 -12.73 -14.43
CA VAL A 220 -3.76 -13.23 -15.80
C VAL A 220 -5.02 -13.88 -16.36
N TYR A 221 -5.71 -14.73 -15.58
CA TYR A 221 -6.91 -15.44 -16.01
C TYR A 221 -8.06 -14.48 -16.37
N HIS A 222 -8.34 -13.50 -15.52
CA HIS A 222 -9.43 -12.56 -15.74
C HIS A 222 -9.07 -11.45 -16.73
N GLY A 223 -7.80 -11.07 -16.78
CA GLY A 223 -7.33 -9.94 -17.57
C GLY A 223 -7.96 -8.60 -17.14
N PRO A 224 -7.59 -7.49 -17.79
CA PRO A 224 -8.11 -6.17 -17.41
C PRO A 224 -9.63 -6.05 -17.48
N LYS A 225 -10.25 -6.66 -18.53
CA LYS A 225 -11.70 -6.62 -18.70
C LYS A 225 -12.44 -7.43 -17.63
N GLY A 226 -11.91 -8.61 -17.27
CA GLY A 226 -12.50 -9.46 -16.24
C GLY A 226 -12.38 -8.83 -14.85
N LEU A 227 -11.23 -8.26 -14.50
CA LEU A 227 -11.06 -7.53 -13.25
C LEU A 227 -12.02 -6.34 -13.14
N LYS A 228 -12.18 -5.57 -14.22
CA LYS A 228 -13.14 -4.46 -14.27
C LYS A 228 -14.59 -4.92 -14.14
N TYR A 229 -14.94 -6.05 -14.77
CA TYR A 229 -16.26 -6.65 -14.61
C TYR A 229 -16.54 -7.05 -13.16
N ILE A 230 -15.56 -7.69 -12.49
CA ILE A 230 -15.67 -8.11 -11.09
C ILE A 230 -15.81 -6.89 -10.16
N ALA A 231 -14.92 -5.91 -10.29
CA ALA A 231 -14.94 -4.70 -9.46
C ALA A 231 -16.24 -3.91 -9.62
N ASN A 232 -16.70 -3.72 -10.86
CA ASN A 232 -17.97 -3.06 -11.15
C ASN A 232 -19.16 -3.84 -10.57
N GLY A 233 -19.17 -5.17 -10.70
CA GLY A 233 -20.24 -6.02 -10.16
C GLY A 233 -20.36 -5.92 -8.64
N ILE A 234 -19.22 -5.83 -7.93
CA ILE A 234 -19.18 -5.63 -6.48
C ILE A 234 -19.72 -4.23 -6.12
N HIS A 235 -19.21 -3.20 -6.78
CA HIS A 235 -19.67 -1.83 -6.55
C HIS A 235 -21.16 -1.65 -6.83
N GLN A 236 -21.68 -2.24 -7.91
CA GLN A 236 -23.12 -2.21 -8.22
C GLN A 236 -23.98 -2.84 -7.12
N LYS A 237 -23.55 -4.01 -6.59
CA LYS A 237 -24.26 -4.66 -5.47
C LYS A 237 -24.24 -3.80 -4.21
N THR A 238 -23.12 -3.15 -3.93
CA THR A 238 -23.00 -2.22 -2.79
C THR A 238 -23.93 -1.01 -2.99
N THR A 239 -24.00 -0.48 -4.20
CA THR A 239 -24.93 0.61 -4.54
C THR A 239 -26.40 0.19 -4.39
N GLN A 240 -26.75 -1.02 -4.83
CA GLN A 240 -28.09 -1.58 -4.64
C GLN A 240 -28.43 -1.71 -3.15
N LEU A 241 -27.49 -2.23 -2.34
CA LEU A 241 -27.68 -2.31 -0.89
C LEU A 241 -27.86 -0.92 -0.27
N ASN A 242 -27.03 0.04 -0.65
CA ASN A 242 -27.15 1.42 -0.17
C ASN A 242 -28.54 2.00 -0.46
N ASN A 243 -29.05 1.83 -1.68
CA ASN A 243 -30.37 2.32 -2.06
C ASN A 243 -31.50 1.64 -1.26
N ALA A 244 -31.38 0.33 -0.99
CA ALA A 244 -32.32 -0.39 -0.16
C ALA A 244 -32.30 0.11 1.29
N LEU A 245 -31.12 0.37 1.86
CA LEU A 245 -30.97 0.93 3.21
C LEU A 245 -31.61 2.32 3.32
N ILE A 246 -31.39 3.18 2.33
CA ILE A 246 -32.03 4.52 2.27
C ILE A 246 -33.55 4.39 2.26
N THR A 247 -34.11 3.46 1.50
CA THR A 247 -35.57 3.19 1.46
C THR A 247 -36.12 2.76 2.82
N LEU A 248 -35.29 2.09 3.63
CA LEU A 248 -35.65 1.70 5.01
C LEU A 248 -35.37 2.82 6.03
N GLY A 249 -35.00 4.01 5.62
CA GLY A 249 -34.68 5.14 6.50
C GLY A 249 -33.33 5.05 7.20
N ILE A 250 -32.44 4.10 6.76
CA ILE A 250 -31.10 3.93 7.30
C ILE A 250 -30.15 4.80 6.49
N ASN A 251 -29.51 5.77 7.13
CA ASN A 251 -28.63 6.71 6.46
C ASN A 251 -27.18 6.19 6.43
N GLN A 252 -26.58 6.24 5.25
CA GLN A 252 -25.17 6.02 5.04
C GLN A 252 -24.38 7.31 5.35
N ILE A 253 -23.19 7.17 5.93
CA ILE A 253 -22.34 8.29 6.33
C ILE A 253 -21.31 8.63 5.23
N ASN A 254 -20.65 7.65 4.64
CA ASN A 254 -19.61 7.87 3.64
C ASN A 254 -20.21 8.19 2.27
N LYS A 255 -20.07 9.42 1.82
CA LYS A 255 -20.60 9.92 0.54
C LYS A 255 -20.05 9.16 -0.68
N TYR A 256 -18.76 8.84 -0.66
CA TYR A 256 -18.08 8.09 -1.70
C TYR A 256 -17.58 6.77 -1.12
N PHE A 257 -17.84 5.66 -1.81
CA PHE A 257 -17.51 4.32 -1.38
C PHE A 257 -17.22 3.41 -2.58
N PHE A 258 -16.50 2.33 -2.35
CA PHE A 258 -16.32 1.26 -3.32
C PHE A 258 -17.24 0.07 -3.00
N ASP A 259 -17.00 -0.63 -1.90
CA ASP A 259 -17.73 -1.83 -1.49
C ASP A 259 -18.07 -1.88 0.00
N THR A 260 -17.73 -0.85 0.73
CA THR A 260 -17.95 -0.74 2.18
C THR A 260 -18.83 0.45 2.49
N LEU A 261 -19.92 0.21 3.22
CA LEU A 261 -20.87 1.22 3.67
C LEU A 261 -20.74 1.40 5.18
N GLN A 262 -20.68 2.63 5.63
CA GLN A 262 -20.79 2.99 7.04
C GLN A 262 -22.18 3.54 7.29
N ILE A 263 -22.92 2.89 8.15
CA ILE A 263 -24.30 3.29 8.55
C ILE A 263 -24.31 3.79 9.98
N LYS A 264 -25.28 4.67 10.28
CA LYS A 264 -25.50 5.22 11.61
C LYS A 264 -26.75 4.61 12.23
#